data_39d785b94eb668d55c72270113297070
#
_entry.id   39d785b94eb668d55c72270113297070
#
_cell.length_a   1.000
_cell.length_b   1.000
_cell.length_c   1.000
_cell.angle_alpha   90.00
_cell.angle_beta   90.00
_cell.angle_gamma   90.00
#
_symmetry.space_group_name_H-M   'P 1'
#
loop_
_entity.id
_entity.type
_entity.pdbx_description
1 polymer ?
#
loop_
_entity_poly.entity_id
_entity_poly.type
_entity_poly.pdbx_seq_one_letter_code
_entity_poly.pdbx_strand_id
1 'polypeptide(L)'
;FYSGAYWSVDRWWTREEKIELGIEDDIETVGLEGYLSMVAEAAQVLQEFDEPLRELVKKKSTVKNSVDISLADSNFFELSIGKRVLKKDYIVPKGNIPVYSANVFVPFVYSDASNITDWSKPYVIWGIDGDFSFNVFPKGEKFASTDHCGVIQIKNDKINPYYLAYTLEETKHLYGFDRGLRASLTNMKSIRISIPVDENGEFDVIAQEKIAESLLGMRQIRKVLTEKQSAIKAVKVVLEDENYSFKHFPLDVVFDIHRGNGKYTKSYIQKHKGEYPLYSGNTAGEFAYIDSFDYEQPCISWAIDGLAGFIMVHDGIK
;
A
#
# COMPACT_ATOMS: atom_id res chain seq x y z
N PHE A 1 -50.32 -21.42 0.39
CA PHE A 1 -48.94 -21.91 0.15
C PHE A 1 -48.23 -20.92 -0.76
N TYR A 2 -47.45 -20.00 -0.18
CA TYR A 2 -46.65 -19.07 -0.96
C TYR A 2 -45.38 -19.82 -1.42
N SER A 3 -45.12 -19.87 -2.72
CA SER A 3 -43.85 -20.40 -3.22
C SER A 3 -42.72 -19.46 -2.76
N GLY A 4 -41.58 -19.98 -2.38
CA GLY A 4 -40.44 -19.19 -1.90
C GLY A 4 -39.98 -18.09 -2.85
N ALA A 5 -40.32 -18.19 -4.14
CA ALA A 5 -40.08 -17.17 -5.18
C ALA A 5 -40.79 -15.81 -4.95
N TYR A 6 -41.85 -15.76 -4.16
CA TYR A 6 -42.56 -14.53 -3.86
C TYR A 6 -41.83 -13.63 -2.85
N TRP A 7 -40.87 -14.18 -2.12
CA TRP A 7 -40.09 -13.48 -1.10
C TRP A 7 -38.64 -13.25 -1.53
N SER A 8 -38.35 -13.47 -2.81
CA SER A 8 -37.02 -13.17 -3.35
C SER A 8 -36.82 -11.66 -3.46
N VAL A 9 -35.74 -11.15 -2.91
CA VAL A 9 -35.30 -9.75 -3.00
C VAL A 9 -35.18 -9.32 -4.48
N ASP A 10 -34.70 -10.22 -5.35
CA ASP A 10 -34.51 -9.98 -6.78
C ASP A 10 -35.80 -9.67 -7.53
N ARG A 11 -36.92 -10.01 -7.00
CA ARG A 11 -38.24 -9.76 -7.62
C ARG A 11 -38.79 -8.37 -7.33
N TRP A 12 -38.42 -7.78 -6.18
CA TRP A 12 -39.11 -6.60 -5.66
C TRP A 12 -38.27 -5.33 -5.69
N TRP A 13 -36.95 -5.48 -5.78
CA TRP A 13 -36.04 -4.36 -5.62
C TRP A 13 -35.11 -4.26 -6.83
N THR A 14 -34.86 -3.03 -7.29
CA THR A 14 -33.88 -2.77 -8.33
C THR A 14 -32.46 -2.98 -7.78
N ARG A 15 -31.46 -3.02 -8.64
CA ARG A 15 -30.07 -3.13 -8.22
C ARG A 15 -29.65 -1.93 -7.37
N GLU A 16 -30.08 -0.73 -7.74
CA GLU A 16 -29.80 0.51 -7.02
C GLU A 16 -30.37 0.47 -5.60
N GLU A 17 -31.60 0.02 -5.44
CA GLU A 17 -32.24 -0.14 -4.13
C GLU A 17 -31.53 -1.20 -3.27
N LYS A 18 -31.07 -2.29 -3.87
CA LYS A 18 -30.32 -3.34 -3.16
C LYS A 18 -28.96 -2.81 -2.68
N ILE A 19 -28.26 -2.01 -3.51
CA ILE A 19 -26.99 -1.37 -3.14
C ILE A 19 -27.22 -0.39 -1.99
N GLU A 20 -28.22 0.48 -2.08
CA GLU A 20 -28.56 1.47 -1.05
C GLU A 20 -28.87 0.82 0.31
N LEU A 21 -29.49 -0.35 0.27
CA LEU A 21 -29.84 -1.13 1.47
C LEU A 21 -28.69 -2.05 1.96
N GLY A 22 -27.55 -2.08 1.26
CA GLY A 22 -26.42 -2.94 1.58
C GLY A 22 -26.69 -4.43 1.38
N ILE A 23 -27.67 -4.78 0.55
CA ILE A 23 -28.02 -6.16 0.16
C ILE A 23 -27.14 -6.64 -1.00
N GLU A 24 -26.75 -5.73 -1.85
CA GLU A 24 -25.86 -5.97 -2.99
C GLU A 24 -24.71 -4.96 -2.95
N ASP A 25 -23.52 -5.41 -3.27
CA ASP A 25 -22.34 -4.53 -3.34
C ASP A 25 -22.37 -3.69 -4.62
N ASP A 26 -21.93 -2.43 -4.53
CA ASP A 26 -21.72 -1.57 -5.71
C ASP A 26 -20.45 -1.98 -6.46
N ILE A 27 -20.45 -3.20 -6.95
CA ILE A 27 -19.35 -3.77 -7.74
C ILE A 27 -19.69 -3.64 -9.22
N GLU A 28 -18.81 -2.98 -9.97
CA GLU A 28 -18.90 -2.90 -11.42
C GLU A 28 -18.82 -4.31 -12.02
N THR A 29 -19.76 -4.65 -12.88
CA THR A 29 -19.78 -5.93 -13.58
C THR A 29 -19.31 -5.74 -15.01
N VAL A 30 -18.40 -6.60 -15.46
CA VAL A 30 -17.88 -6.61 -16.83
C VAL A 30 -18.01 -7.99 -17.43
N GLY A 31 -18.31 -8.05 -18.74
CA GLY A 31 -18.23 -9.30 -19.50
C GLY A 31 -16.78 -9.78 -19.67
N LEU A 32 -16.60 -11.02 -20.12
CA LEU A 32 -15.29 -11.62 -20.33
C LEU A 32 -14.39 -10.79 -21.25
N GLU A 33 -14.92 -10.26 -22.35
CA GLU A 33 -14.17 -9.41 -23.29
C GLU A 33 -13.70 -8.11 -22.63
N GLY A 34 -14.56 -7.45 -21.85
CA GLY A 34 -14.20 -6.26 -21.10
C GLY A 34 -13.10 -6.54 -20.09
N TYR A 35 -13.18 -7.65 -19.36
CA TYR A 35 -12.13 -8.06 -18.41
C TYR A 35 -10.79 -8.35 -19.11
N LEU A 36 -10.81 -9.07 -20.25
CA LEU A 36 -9.61 -9.33 -21.03
C LEU A 36 -8.98 -8.04 -21.59
N SER A 37 -9.81 -7.05 -21.98
CA SER A 37 -9.33 -5.72 -22.40
C SER A 37 -8.60 -5.01 -21.24
N MET A 38 -9.17 -5.01 -20.03
CA MET A 38 -8.50 -4.43 -18.85
C MET A 38 -7.15 -5.09 -18.54
N VAL A 39 -7.07 -6.40 -18.68
CA VAL A 39 -5.83 -7.16 -18.48
C VAL A 39 -4.80 -6.83 -19.57
N ALA A 40 -5.24 -6.73 -20.84
CA ALA A 40 -4.37 -6.35 -21.96
C ALA A 40 -3.82 -4.92 -21.81
N GLU A 41 -4.65 -3.96 -21.39
CA GLU A 41 -4.20 -2.59 -21.08
C GLU A 41 -3.17 -2.57 -19.95
N ALA A 42 -3.36 -3.35 -18.89
CA ALA A 42 -2.37 -3.44 -17.82
C ALA A 42 -1.05 -4.06 -18.29
N ALA A 43 -1.10 -5.06 -19.17
CA ALA A 43 0.09 -5.65 -19.78
C ALA A 43 0.81 -4.67 -20.72
N GLN A 44 0.08 -3.85 -21.47
CA GLN A 44 0.67 -2.80 -22.31
C GLN A 44 1.40 -1.76 -21.46
N VAL A 45 0.80 -1.29 -20.37
CA VAL A 45 1.44 -0.37 -19.42
C VAL A 45 2.76 -0.94 -18.89
N LEU A 46 2.80 -2.25 -18.56
CA LEU A 46 4.04 -2.90 -18.14
C LEU A 46 5.12 -2.87 -19.23
N GLN A 47 4.76 -3.07 -20.50
CA GLN A 47 5.70 -2.99 -21.62
C GLN A 47 6.22 -1.56 -21.82
N GLU A 48 5.36 -0.56 -21.71
CA GLU A 48 5.75 0.85 -21.82
C GLU A 48 6.76 1.28 -20.75
N PHE A 49 6.73 0.64 -19.56
CA PHE A 49 7.68 0.92 -18.48
C PHE A 49 8.98 0.10 -18.54
N ASP A 50 9.13 -0.89 -19.43
CA ASP A 50 10.34 -1.74 -19.45
C ASP A 50 11.60 -0.91 -19.72
N GLU A 51 11.62 -0.08 -20.76
CA GLU A 51 12.79 0.77 -21.08
C GLU A 51 13.02 1.87 -20.02
N PRO A 52 12.02 2.64 -19.57
CA PRO A 52 12.18 3.55 -18.44
C PRO A 52 12.77 2.91 -17.19
N LEU A 53 12.29 1.71 -16.81
CA LEU A 53 12.82 0.98 -15.66
C LEU A 53 14.29 0.58 -15.83
N ARG A 54 14.68 0.11 -17.02
CA ARG A 54 16.08 -0.23 -17.34
C ARG A 54 16.99 0.98 -17.23
N GLU A 55 16.55 2.14 -17.73
CA GLU A 55 17.29 3.40 -17.62
C GLU A 55 17.42 3.87 -16.16
N LEU A 56 16.37 3.73 -15.34
CA LEU A 56 16.41 4.06 -13.91
C LEU A 56 17.40 3.16 -13.15
N VAL A 57 17.45 1.87 -13.47
CA VAL A 57 18.42 0.94 -12.88
C VAL A 57 19.84 1.31 -13.24
N LYS A 58 20.11 1.66 -14.49
CA LYS A 58 21.43 2.11 -14.94
C LYS A 58 21.89 3.39 -14.21
N LYS A 59 20.97 4.35 -14.01
CA LYS A 59 21.27 5.61 -13.30
C LYS A 59 21.61 5.42 -11.82
N LYS A 60 21.01 4.43 -11.15
CA LYS A 60 21.24 4.15 -9.72
C LYS A 60 22.67 3.66 -9.41
N SER A 61 23.38 3.13 -10.39
CA SER A 61 24.72 2.51 -10.20
C SER A 61 25.89 3.51 -10.14
N THR A 62 25.66 4.81 -10.14
CA THR A 62 26.72 5.83 -10.33
C THR A 62 27.20 6.53 -9.06
N VAL A 63 26.60 6.27 -7.88
CA VAL A 63 27.11 6.84 -6.62
C VAL A 63 28.32 6.06 -6.16
N LYS A 64 29.52 6.64 -6.29
CA LYS A 64 30.77 6.02 -5.88
C LYS A 64 31.06 6.20 -4.39
N ASN A 65 30.73 7.36 -3.85
CA ASN A 65 31.02 7.73 -2.46
C ASN A 65 29.77 8.32 -1.78
N SER A 66 29.59 8.03 -0.51
CA SER A 66 28.53 8.60 0.31
C SER A 66 28.99 8.76 1.76
N VAL A 67 28.34 9.64 2.49
CA VAL A 67 28.51 9.84 3.93
C VAL A 67 27.20 9.58 4.66
N ASP A 68 27.25 8.85 5.76
CA ASP A 68 26.10 8.56 6.58
C ASP A 68 25.87 9.67 7.61
N ILE A 69 24.70 10.28 7.55
CA ILE A 69 24.29 11.37 8.45
C ILE A 69 23.08 10.91 9.26
N SER A 70 23.12 11.18 10.56
CA SER A 70 21.98 10.94 11.45
C SER A 70 20.94 12.03 11.28
N LEU A 71 19.64 11.68 11.27
CA LEU A 71 18.56 12.66 11.36
C LEU A 71 18.58 13.46 12.69
N ALA A 72 19.31 12.97 13.72
CA ALA A 72 19.53 13.71 14.96
C ALA A 72 20.58 14.83 14.84
N ASP A 73 21.35 14.89 13.73
CA ASP A 73 22.41 15.89 13.58
C ASP A 73 21.79 17.27 13.31
N SER A 74 21.87 18.12 14.32
CA SER A 74 21.28 19.48 14.32
C SER A 74 21.96 20.46 13.35
N ASN A 75 23.12 20.11 12.80
CA ASN A 75 23.75 20.92 11.73
C ASN A 75 23.02 20.78 10.40
N PHE A 76 22.37 19.64 10.17
CA PHE A 76 21.71 19.30 8.91
C PHE A 76 20.18 19.31 9.02
N PHE A 77 19.63 18.88 10.16
CA PHE A 77 18.19 18.69 10.33
C PHE A 77 17.68 19.26 11.64
N GLU A 78 16.42 19.65 11.64
CA GLU A 78 15.65 19.90 12.84
C GLU A 78 14.34 19.11 12.78
N LEU A 79 14.16 18.20 13.74
CA LEU A 79 12.97 17.36 13.80
C LEU A 79 12.03 17.89 14.87
N SER A 80 10.76 18.00 14.52
CA SER A 80 9.68 18.43 15.42
C SER A 80 8.40 17.63 15.16
N ILE A 81 7.44 17.79 16.06
CA ILE A 81 6.09 17.24 15.95
C ILE A 81 5.11 18.41 16.12
N GLY A 82 4.03 18.39 15.38
CA GLY A 82 2.99 19.42 15.49
C GLY A 82 2.17 19.34 16.78
N LYS A 83 1.18 20.19 16.89
CA LYS A 83 0.26 20.24 18.02
C LYS A 83 -1.02 19.49 17.70
N ARG A 84 -1.64 18.92 18.74
CA ARG A 84 -2.92 18.24 18.62
C ARG A 84 -3.99 19.18 18.07
N VAL A 85 -4.67 18.69 17.02
CA VAL A 85 -5.78 19.37 16.35
C VAL A 85 -6.98 18.47 16.35
N LEU A 86 -8.13 18.93 16.81
CA LEU A 86 -9.37 18.14 16.83
C LEU A 86 -10.26 18.56 15.65
N LYS A 87 -10.71 17.58 14.87
CA LYS A 87 -11.55 17.81 13.68
C LYS A 87 -12.81 18.64 13.99
N LYS A 88 -13.40 18.46 15.18
CA LYS A 88 -14.56 19.24 15.64
C LYS A 88 -14.33 20.77 15.71
N ASP A 89 -13.06 21.19 15.87
CA ASP A 89 -12.70 22.62 15.98
C ASP A 89 -12.61 23.29 14.59
N TYR A 90 -12.71 22.47 13.50
CA TYR A 90 -12.57 22.85 12.10
C TYR A 90 -13.75 22.39 11.23
N ILE A 91 -14.98 22.39 11.79
CA ILE A 91 -16.21 22.04 11.06
C ILE A 91 -16.43 22.96 9.85
N VAL A 92 -15.95 24.21 9.94
CA VAL A 92 -15.88 25.14 8.81
C VAL A 92 -14.39 25.42 8.56
N PRO A 93 -13.89 25.22 7.32
CA PRO A 93 -12.50 25.54 7.00
C PRO A 93 -12.20 26.99 7.32
N LYS A 94 -11.23 27.22 8.21
CA LYS A 94 -10.75 28.56 8.55
C LYS A 94 -9.37 28.73 7.95
N GLY A 95 -9.29 29.43 6.81
CA GLY A 95 -8.02 29.73 6.16
C GLY A 95 -7.63 28.77 5.03
N ASN A 96 -6.42 28.97 4.48
CA ASN A 96 -5.92 28.30 3.28
C ASN A 96 -4.67 27.44 3.52
N ILE A 97 -4.18 27.38 4.76
CA ILE A 97 -2.98 26.61 5.09
C ILE A 97 -3.39 25.13 5.33
N PRO A 98 -2.94 24.17 4.52
CA PRO A 98 -3.25 22.78 4.73
C PRO A 98 -2.58 22.25 6.00
N VAL A 99 -3.32 21.53 6.82
CA VAL A 99 -2.85 20.90 8.06
C VAL A 99 -2.76 19.40 7.83
N TYR A 100 -1.59 18.82 8.02
CA TYR A 100 -1.35 17.38 7.82
C TYR A 100 -1.34 16.63 9.15
N SER A 101 -1.78 15.37 9.10
CA SER A 101 -1.84 14.45 10.21
C SER A 101 -1.13 13.13 9.85
N ALA A 102 -1.58 11.98 10.31
CA ALA A 102 -0.99 10.69 9.97
C ALA A 102 -0.96 10.41 8.45
N ASN A 103 -1.94 10.89 7.70
CA ASN A 103 -1.88 10.94 6.24
C ASN A 103 -1.14 12.21 5.80
N VAL A 104 0.03 12.04 5.20
CA VAL A 104 0.90 13.15 4.78
C VAL A 104 0.63 13.64 3.35
N PHE A 105 -0.30 13.04 2.63
CA PHE A 105 -0.62 13.40 1.23
C PHE A 105 -1.94 14.15 1.11
N VAL A 106 -2.88 13.92 2.03
CA VAL A 106 -4.19 14.56 2.03
C VAL A 106 -4.31 15.41 3.29
N PRO A 107 -4.57 16.72 3.17
CA PRO A 107 -4.79 17.57 4.33
C PRO A 107 -5.93 17.07 5.21
N PHE A 108 -5.68 17.05 6.52
CA PHE A 108 -6.68 16.69 7.52
C PHE A 108 -7.75 17.78 7.66
N VAL A 109 -7.32 19.04 7.66
CA VAL A 109 -8.14 20.28 7.71
C VAL A 109 -7.36 21.42 7.08
N TYR A 110 -8.00 22.61 6.95
CA TYR A 110 -7.35 23.85 6.57
C TYR A 110 -7.42 24.87 7.72
N SER A 111 -6.38 25.69 7.91
CA SER A 111 -6.22 26.64 8.98
C SER A 111 -5.77 28.01 8.45
N ASP A 112 -6.00 29.06 9.21
CA ASP A 112 -5.42 30.41 9.01
C ASP A 112 -4.07 30.59 9.70
N ALA A 113 -3.68 29.64 10.55
CA ALA A 113 -2.43 29.64 11.29
C ALA A 113 -1.61 28.37 11.04
N SER A 114 -0.29 28.47 11.19
CA SER A 114 0.64 27.37 11.11
C SER A 114 1.53 27.31 12.36
N ASN A 115 1.93 26.09 12.73
CA ASN A 115 2.97 25.86 13.72
C ASN A 115 4.39 25.89 13.11
N ILE A 116 4.49 26.02 11.78
CA ILE A 116 5.76 26.25 11.07
C ILE A 116 5.90 27.74 10.81
N THR A 117 7.05 28.31 11.13
CA THR A 117 7.29 29.75 11.04
C THR A 117 8.37 30.17 10.06
N ASP A 118 9.30 29.25 9.74
CA ASP A 118 10.38 29.50 8.78
C ASP A 118 10.10 28.85 7.43
N TRP A 119 9.57 29.60 6.48
CA TRP A 119 9.30 29.14 5.10
C TRP A 119 10.51 29.28 4.17
N SER A 120 11.65 29.78 4.65
CA SER A 120 12.86 29.93 3.86
C SER A 120 13.60 28.61 3.64
N LYS A 121 13.24 27.56 4.39
CA LYS A 121 13.83 26.23 4.32
C LYS A 121 12.83 25.21 3.73
N PRO A 122 13.32 24.14 3.08
CA PRO A 122 12.46 23.04 2.68
C PRO A 122 12.21 22.08 3.85
N TYR A 123 11.09 21.35 3.74
CA TYR A 123 10.67 20.39 4.77
C TYR A 123 10.33 19.03 4.15
N VAL A 124 10.51 17.99 4.96
CA VAL A 124 9.94 16.67 4.75
C VAL A 124 9.06 16.34 5.94
N ILE A 125 7.82 15.94 5.71
CA ILE A 125 6.93 15.50 6.78
C ILE A 125 6.76 13.98 6.73
N TRP A 126 6.45 13.37 7.89
CA TRP A 126 6.19 11.94 7.98
C TRP A 126 4.97 11.63 8.85
N GLY A 127 4.27 10.53 8.52
CA GLY A 127 3.19 10.00 9.37
C GLY A 127 3.76 9.26 10.57
N ILE A 128 3.34 9.62 11.79
CA ILE A 128 3.78 8.98 13.03
C ILE A 128 2.99 7.70 13.29
N ASP A 129 1.70 7.72 12.94
CA ASP A 129 0.77 6.61 13.07
C ASP A 129 0.23 6.22 11.68
N GLY A 130 -0.15 4.96 11.51
CA GLY A 130 -0.66 4.46 10.23
C GLY A 130 0.46 4.11 9.25
N ASP A 131 0.34 4.57 8.02
CA ASP A 131 1.36 4.36 6.99
C ASP A 131 2.54 5.30 7.24
N PHE A 132 3.69 4.73 7.50
CA PHE A 132 4.95 5.46 7.62
C PHE A 132 5.40 5.93 6.23
N SER A 133 4.89 7.09 5.81
CA SER A 133 5.10 7.70 4.49
C SER A 133 5.62 9.12 4.63
N PHE A 134 6.23 9.64 3.56
CA PHE A 134 6.88 10.94 3.53
C PHE A 134 6.32 11.83 2.42
N ASN A 135 6.20 13.13 2.70
CA ASN A 135 5.86 14.16 1.72
C ASN A 135 6.82 15.35 1.81
N VAL A 136 7.02 16.05 0.71
CA VAL A 136 7.98 17.15 0.57
C VAL A 136 7.26 18.48 0.45
N PHE A 137 7.76 19.48 1.19
CA PHE A 137 7.37 20.87 1.07
C PHE A 137 8.60 21.71 0.68
N PRO A 138 8.66 22.18 -0.58
CA PRO A 138 9.73 23.07 -1.01
C PRO A 138 9.72 24.40 -0.27
N LYS A 139 10.81 25.17 -0.43
CA LYS A 139 10.91 26.54 0.13
C LYS A 139 9.72 27.40 -0.31
N GLY A 140 9.11 28.10 0.64
CA GLY A 140 7.99 29.00 0.41
C GLY A 140 6.61 28.34 0.50
N GLU A 141 6.50 27.03 0.50
CA GLU A 141 5.23 26.33 0.59
C GLU A 141 4.74 26.23 2.05
N LYS A 142 3.53 26.75 2.29
CA LYS A 142 2.96 26.84 3.63
C LYS A 142 2.15 25.59 3.98
N PHE A 143 2.40 25.05 5.15
CA PHE A 143 1.63 23.94 5.73
C PHE A 143 1.63 24.04 7.26
N ALA A 144 0.85 23.18 7.91
CA ALA A 144 0.88 22.94 9.34
C ALA A 144 0.81 21.45 9.62
N SER A 145 1.21 21.04 10.82
CA SER A 145 1.22 19.63 11.23
C SER A 145 0.54 19.40 12.56
N THR A 146 -0.09 18.23 12.73
CA THR A 146 -0.65 17.78 14.01
C THR A 146 0.37 16.96 14.82
N ASP A 147 -0.03 16.52 16.01
CA ASP A 147 0.72 15.59 16.86
C ASP A 147 0.89 14.18 16.27
N HIS A 148 0.19 13.86 15.17
CA HIS A 148 0.35 12.61 14.39
C HIS A 148 1.20 12.80 13.12
N CYS A 149 1.77 13.99 12.92
CA CYS A 149 2.61 14.32 11.79
C CYS A 149 3.91 14.93 12.27
N GLY A 150 5.02 14.26 11.97
CA GLY A 150 6.36 14.77 12.24
C GLY A 150 6.89 15.63 11.10
N VAL A 151 7.85 16.48 11.40
CA VAL A 151 8.42 17.48 10.48
C VAL A 151 9.94 17.45 10.58
N ILE A 152 10.61 17.30 9.43
CA ILE A 152 12.06 17.46 9.27
C ILE A 152 12.30 18.76 8.53
N GLN A 153 12.85 19.76 9.19
CA GLN A 153 13.40 20.94 8.53
C GLN A 153 14.82 20.62 8.04
N ILE A 154 15.10 20.90 6.77
CA ILE A 154 16.43 20.72 6.19
C ILE A 154 17.17 22.05 6.30
N LYS A 155 18.23 22.08 7.10
CA LYS A 155 19.03 23.29 7.37
C LYS A 155 20.10 23.52 6.34
N ASN A 156 20.65 22.46 5.76
CA ASN A 156 21.74 22.52 4.79
C ASN A 156 21.18 22.56 3.37
N ASP A 157 21.47 23.63 2.65
CA ASP A 157 20.98 23.86 1.28
C ASP A 157 21.57 22.90 0.22
N LYS A 158 22.61 22.13 0.56
CA LYS A 158 23.17 21.08 -0.28
C LYS A 158 22.49 19.71 -0.10
N ILE A 159 21.43 19.63 0.70
CA ILE A 159 20.61 18.42 0.85
C ILE A 159 19.29 18.62 0.09
N ASN A 160 19.09 17.80 -0.94
CA ASN A 160 17.88 17.82 -1.74
C ASN A 160 16.70 17.19 -0.96
N PRO A 161 15.58 17.90 -0.75
CA PRO A 161 14.46 17.41 0.05
C PRO A 161 13.75 16.20 -0.58
N TYR A 162 13.69 16.11 -1.91
CA TYR A 162 13.12 14.96 -2.61
C TYR A 162 14.01 13.73 -2.49
N TYR A 163 15.34 13.92 -2.56
CA TYR A 163 16.28 12.85 -2.28
C TYR A 163 16.08 12.27 -0.88
N LEU A 164 16.02 13.15 0.13
CA LEU A 164 15.77 12.75 1.51
C LEU A 164 14.47 11.97 1.65
N ALA A 165 13.36 12.52 1.17
CA ALA A 165 12.04 11.91 1.31
C ALA A 165 11.96 10.55 0.59
N TYR A 166 12.47 10.46 -0.65
CA TYR A 166 12.38 9.23 -1.43
C TYR A 166 13.32 8.15 -0.91
N THR A 167 14.51 8.53 -0.43
CA THR A 167 15.43 7.59 0.23
C THR A 167 14.82 7.02 1.51
N LEU A 168 14.22 7.86 2.35
CA LEU A 168 13.51 7.41 3.55
C LEU A 168 12.32 6.49 3.21
N GLU A 169 11.56 6.81 2.16
CA GLU A 169 10.44 5.99 1.69
C GLU A 169 10.91 4.60 1.22
N GLU A 170 12.00 4.54 0.46
CA GLU A 170 12.54 3.26 -0.03
C GLU A 170 13.16 2.40 1.08
N THR A 171 13.70 3.03 2.11
CA THR A 171 14.34 2.33 3.24
C THR A 171 13.42 2.09 4.43
N LYS A 172 12.19 2.60 4.40
CA LYS A 172 11.26 2.54 5.54
C LYS A 172 11.00 1.13 6.08
N HIS A 173 11.04 0.12 5.20
CA HIS A 173 10.88 -1.28 5.59
C HIS A 173 11.98 -1.80 6.52
N LEU A 174 13.16 -1.14 6.53
CA LEU A 174 14.29 -1.51 7.39
C LEU A 174 14.09 -1.09 8.85
N TYR A 175 13.18 -0.15 9.11
CA TYR A 175 12.99 0.41 10.44
C TYR A 175 11.91 -0.30 11.25
N GLY A 176 11.06 -1.11 10.60
CA GLY A 176 10.03 -1.91 11.26
C GLY A 176 8.96 -1.08 11.96
N PHE A 177 8.75 0.17 11.55
CA PHE A 177 7.71 1.03 12.15
C PHE A 177 6.32 0.57 11.72
N ASP A 178 5.48 0.38 12.72
CA ASP A 178 4.10 -0.02 12.60
C ASP A 178 3.25 0.60 13.73
N ARG A 179 2.04 0.06 13.96
CA ARG A 179 1.18 0.52 15.06
C ARG A 179 1.73 0.22 16.45
N GLY A 180 2.59 -0.79 16.57
CA GLY A 180 3.26 -1.18 17.84
C GLY A 180 4.55 -0.40 18.07
N LEU A 181 5.34 -0.19 17.02
CA LEU A 181 6.57 0.61 17.02
C LEU A 181 6.37 1.86 16.17
N ARG A 182 5.85 2.90 16.78
CA ARG A 182 5.52 4.16 16.09
C ARG A 182 6.77 4.89 15.60
N ALA A 183 6.66 5.58 14.45
CA ALA A 183 7.69 6.49 13.94
C ALA A 183 7.75 7.79 14.77
N SER A 184 7.96 7.65 16.08
CA SER A 184 8.04 8.76 17.03
C SER A 184 9.26 9.65 16.74
N LEU A 185 9.29 10.84 17.32
CA LEU A 185 10.43 11.76 17.19
C LEU A 185 11.76 11.11 17.62
N THR A 186 11.74 10.32 18.69
CA THR A 186 12.92 9.61 19.19
C THR A 186 13.38 8.54 18.22
N ASN A 187 12.44 7.74 17.69
CA ASN A 187 12.75 6.68 16.73
C ASN A 187 13.27 7.26 15.41
N MET A 188 12.68 8.35 14.92
CA MET A 188 13.16 9.03 13.72
C MET A 188 14.57 9.59 13.88
N LYS A 189 14.94 10.09 15.04
CA LYS A 189 16.31 10.57 15.32
C LYS A 189 17.37 9.48 15.26
N SER A 190 17.00 8.21 15.42
CA SER A 190 17.94 7.08 15.31
C SER A 190 18.28 6.71 13.86
N ILE A 191 17.50 7.20 12.89
CA ILE A 191 17.70 6.91 11.47
C ILE A 191 18.95 7.60 10.96
N ARG A 192 19.72 6.86 10.17
CA ARG A 192 20.84 7.38 9.39
C ARG A 192 20.50 7.30 7.91
N ILE A 193 20.88 8.33 7.18
CA ILE A 193 20.74 8.40 5.74
C ILE A 193 22.11 8.54 5.09
N SER A 194 22.29 7.90 3.95
CA SER A 194 23.50 7.97 3.16
C SER A 194 23.38 9.08 2.14
N ILE A 195 24.20 10.12 2.19
CA ILE A 195 24.19 11.27 1.28
C ILE A 195 25.35 11.14 0.30
N PRO A 196 25.12 11.20 -1.02
CA PRO A 196 26.18 11.21 -2.02
C PRO A 196 27.16 12.37 -1.81
N VAL A 197 28.46 12.07 -1.97
CA VAL A 197 29.52 13.06 -1.94
C VAL A 197 30.37 12.98 -3.20
N ASP A 198 30.93 14.12 -3.62
CA ASP A 198 31.87 14.23 -4.71
C ASP A 198 33.29 13.74 -4.32
N GLU A 199 34.25 13.88 -5.22
CA GLU A 199 35.65 13.48 -5.00
C GLU A 199 36.35 14.30 -3.91
N ASN A 200 35.82 15.47 -3.56
CA ASN A 200 36.32 16.34 -2.49
C ASN A 200 35.66 16.08 -1.14
N GLY A 201 34.69 15.17 -1.08
CA GLY A 201 33.90 14.89 0.12
C GLY A 201 32.75 15.87 0.38
N GLU A 202 32.46 16.77 -0.57
CA GLU A 202 31.33 17.69 -0.50
C GLU A 202 30.03 17.01 -0.99
N PHE A 203 28.87 17.44 -0.48
CA PHE A 203 27.61 16.86 -0.90
C PHE A 203 27.35 17.04 -2.39
N ASP A 204 27.20 15.94 -3.11
CA ASP A 204 26.91 15.91 -4.55
C ASP A 204 25.40 16.12 -4.80
N VAL A 205 24.99 17.39 -4.96
CA VAL A 205 23.60 17.76 -5.23
C VAL A 205 23.10 17.17 -6.54
N ILE A 206 23.96 17.08 -7.56
CA ILE A 206 23.60 16.55 -8.88
C ILE A 206 23.30 15.05 -8.79
N ALA A 207 24.10 14.30 -8.03
CA ALA A 207 23.84 12.89 -7.79
C ALA A 207 22.53 12.69 -6.99
N GLN A 208 22.27 13.52 -5.97
CA GLN A 208 21.03 13.51 -5.22
C GLN A 208 19.80 13.75 -6.11
N GLU A 209 19.86 14.75 -7.02
CA GLU A 209 18.79 15.05 -7.97
C GLU A 209 18.50 13.87 -8.89
N LYS A 210 19.52 13.28 -9.50
CA LYS A 210 19.38 12.10 -10.37
C LYS A 210 18.75 10.90 -9.66
N ILE A 211 19.16 10.67 -8.41
CA ILE A 211 18.58 9.59 -7.59
C ILE A 211 17.13 9.91 -7.28
N ALA A 212 16.82 11.14 -6.86
CA ALA A 212 15.45 11.57 -6.55
C ALA A 212 14.52 11.43 -7.77
N GLU A 213 14.97 11.85 -8.96
CA GLU A 213 14.22 11.65 -10.21
C GLU A 213 13.96 10.17 -10.50
N SER A 214 14.99 9.32 -10.30
CA SER A 214 14.86 7.88 -10.49
C SER A 214 13.86 7.25 -9.52
N LEU A 215 13.91 7.62 -8.23
CA LEU A 215 12.98 7.15 -7.21
C LEU A 215 11.55 7.65 -7.46
N LEU A 216 11.40 8.90 -7.91
CA LEU A 216 10.11 9.45 -8.32
C LEU A 216 9.51 8.67 -9.49
N GLY A 217 10.32 8.41 -10.51
CA GLY A 217 9.90 7.60 -11.67
C GLY A 217 9.40 6.22 -11.26
N MET A 218 10.16 5.51 -10.41
CA MET A 218 9.73 4.21 -9.88
C MET A 218 8.42 4.31 -9.08
N ARG A 219 8.24 5.36 -8.28
CA ARG A 219 7.03 5.59 -7.50
C ARG A 219 5.80 5.82 -8.39
N GLN A 220 5.96 6.60 -9.46
CA GLN A 220 4.90 6.84 -10.45
C GLN A 220 4.48 5.54 -11.13
N ILE A 221 5.45 4.73 -11.56
CA ILE A 221 5.20 3.42 -12.17
C ILE A 221 4.43 2.51 -11.20
N ARG A 222 4.90 2.38 -9.95
CA ARG A 222 4.20 1.59 -8.91
C ARG A 222 2.76 2.07 -8.72
N LYS A 223 2.53 3.39 -8.68
CA LYS A 223 1.18 3.96 -8.53
C LYS A 223 0.26 3.51 -9.66
N VAL A 224 0.69 3.70 -10.91
CA VAL A 224 -0.10 3.31 -12.10
C VAL A 224 -0.40 1.81 -12.09
N LEU A 225 0.58 0.96 -11.78
CA LEU A 225 0.38 -0.49 -11.70
C LEU A 225 -0.59 -0.88 -10.60
N THR A 226 -0.50 -0.23 -9.42
CA THR A 226 -1.43 -0.49 -8.30
C THR A 226 -2.85 -0.07 -8.65
N GLU A 227 -3.02 1.06 -9.33
CA GLU A 227 -4.33 1.53 -9.80
C GLU A 227 -4.96 0.55 -10.81
N LYS A 228 -4.18 0.08 -11.79
CA LYS A 228 -4.64 -0.93 -12.76
C LYS A 228 -4.98 -2.26 -12.08
N GLN A 229 -4.14 -2.72 -11.17
CA GLN A 229 -4.40 -3.94 -10.40
C GLN A 229 -5.67 -3.83 -9.55
N SER A 230 -5.88 -2.68 -8.91
CA SER A 230 -7.07 -2.42 -8.10
C SER A 230 -8.33 -2.38 -8.96
N ALA A 231 -8.28 -1.75 -10.14
CA ALA A 231 -9.39 -1.74 -11.08
C ALA A 231 -9.77 -3.15 -11.54
N ILE A 232 -8.78 -3.97 -11.92
CA ILE A 232 -9.02 -5.38 -12.33
C ILE A 232 -9.62 -6.21 -11.19
N LYS A 233 -9.21 -5.98 -9.94
CA LYS A 233 -9.73 -6.69 -8.77
C LYS A 233 -11.12 -6.22 -8.33
N ALA A 234 -11.48 -4.98 -8.64
CA ALA A 234 -12.74 -4.38 -8.21
C ALA A 234 -13.95 -4.84 -9.05
N VAL A 235 -13.72 -5.34 -10.26
CA VAL A 235 -14.81 -5.76 -11.14
C VAL A 235 -15.22 -7.20 -10.91
N LYS A 236 -16.51 -7.47 -11.05
CA LYS A 236 -17.07 -8.82 -11.09
C LYS A 236 -17.22 -9.25 -12.55
N VAL A 237 -16.55 -10.33 -12.92
CA VAL A 237 -16.67 -10.88 -14.27
C VAL A 237 -17.99 -11.64 -14.39
N VAL A 238 -18.80 -11.26 -15.35
CA VAL A 238 -20.03 -11.99 -15.71
C VAL A 238 -19.74 -12.72 -17.02
N LEU A 239 -19.89 -14.02 -17.00
CA LEU A 239 -19.88 -14.82 -18.21
C LEU A 239 -21.27 -14.69 -18.84
N GLU A 240 -21.38 -13.83 -19.85
CA GLU A 240 -22.62 -13.70 -20.61
C GLU A 240 -22.82 -14.95 -21.43
N ASP A 241 -23.97 -15.59 -21.23
CA ASP A 241 -24.22 -16.95 -21.70
C ASP A 241 -25.44 -17.07 -22.57
N GLU A 242 -25.39 -16.50 -23.75
CA GLU A 242 -26.40 -16.81 -24.78
C GLU A 242 -26.17 -18.18 -25.45
N ASN A 243 -24.98 -18.81 -25.29
CA ASN A 243 -24.56 -19.98 -26.03
C ASN A 243 -24.32 -21.25 -25.20
N TYR A 244 -24.43 -21.21 -23.86
CA TYR A 244 -24.22 -22.38 -23.03
C TYR A 244 -25.48 -22.80 -22.26
N SER A 245 -25.74 -24.09 -22.22
CA SER A 245 -26.77 -24.64 -21.34
C SER A 245 -26.14 -25.07 -20.04
N PHE A 246 -26.57 -24.46 -18.93
CA PHE A 246 -26.08 -24.84 -17.59
C PHE A 246 -26.89 -25.98 -16.99
N LYS A 247 -26.18 -26.91 -16.40
CA LYS A 247 -26.78 -27.91 -15.55
C LYS A 247 -26.27 -27.72 -14.12
N HIS A 248 -27.19 -27.54 -13.20
CA HIS A 248 -26.88 -27.38 -11.78
C HIS A 248 -26.67 -28.74 -11.13
N PHE A 249 -25.57 -28.85 -10.39
CA PHE A 249 -25.26 -30.02 -9.58
C PHE A 249 -25.01 -29.57 -8.14
N PRO A 250 -25.43 -30.32 -7.12
CA PRO A 250 -24.92 -30.14 -5.76
C PRO A 250 -23.39 -30.31 -5.74
N LEU A 251 -22.69 -29.49 -4.91
CA LEU A 251 -21.23 -29.54 -4.85
C LEU A 251 -20.69 -30.90 -4.45
N ASP A 252 -21.37 -31.58 -3.53
CA ASP A 252 -21.01 -32.93 -3.05
C ASP A 252 -21.22 -34.06 -4.06
N VAL A 253 -21.89 -33.78 -5.18
CA VAL A 253 -22.01 -34.71 -6.32
C VAL A 253 -20.83 -34.59 -7.28
N VAL A 254 -20.18 -33.41 -7.32
CA VAL A 254 -19.11 -33.08 -8.26
C VAL A 254 -17.73 -33.15 -7.60
N PHE A 255 -17.67 -32.84 -6.30
CA PHE A 255 -16.44 -32.73 -5.52
C PHE A 255 -16.51 -33.53 -4.22
N ASP A 256 -15.38 -34.11 -3.84
CA ASP A 256 -15.18 -34.62 -2.50
C ASP A 256 -14.88 -33.44 -1.54
N ILE A 257 -15.79 -33.15 -0.62
CA ILE A 257 -15.69 -32.02 0.27
C ILE A 257 -15.09 -32.41 1.61
N HIS A 258 -13.95 -31.83 1.96
CA HIS A 258 -13.23 -32.09 3.19
C HIS A 258 -13.02 -30.83 4.01
N ARG A 259 -13.00 -30.96 5.32
CA ARG A 259 -12.58 -29.91 6.22
C ARG A 259 -11.07 -30.00 6.46
N GLY A 260 -10.40 -28.83 6.49
CA GLY A 260 -8.99 -28.74 6.81
C GLY A 260 -8.65 -29.33 8.19
N ASN A 261 -7.42 -29.76 8.38
CA ASN A 261 -6.95 -30.48 9.55
C ASN A 261 -6.57 -29.52 10.68
N GLY A 262 -7.23 -29.65 11.83
CA GLY A 262 -6.98 -28.81 13.01
C GLY A 262 -5.65 -29.10 13.75
N LYS A 263 -4.85 -30.09 13.32
CA LYS A 263 -3.54 -30.41 13.94
C LYS A 263 -2.48 -29.32 13.73
N TYR A 264 -2.64 -28.50 12.71
CA TYR A 264 -1.63 -27.50 12.29
C TYR A 264 -1.67 -26.24 13.15
N THR A 265 -1.42 -26.40 14.44
CA THR A 265 -1.30 -25.29 15.40
C THR A 265 0.05 -24.56 15.23
N LYS A 266 0.16 -23.35 15.81
CA LYS A 266 1.43 -22.60 15.84
C LYS A 266 2.59 -23.43 16.40
N SER A 267 2.35 -24.24 17.44
CA SER A 267 3.34 -25.13 18.03
C SER A 267 3.75 -26.28 17.08
N TYR A 268 2.81 -26.80 16.31
CA TYR A 268 3.11 -27.79 15.29
C TYR A 268 4.01 -27.21 14.20
N ILE A 269 3.65 -26.06 13.65
CA ILE A 269 4.39 -25.35 12.59
C ILE A 269 5.84 -25.06 13.00
N GLN A 270 6.06 -24.67 14.26
CA GLN A 270 7.42 -24.41 14.76
C GLN A 270 8.33 -25.65 14.75
N LYS A 271 7.76 -26.84 14.96
CA LYS A 271 8.48 -28.12 15.03
C LYS A 271 8.61 -28.82 13.68
N HIS A 272 7.73 -28.50 12.73
CA HIS A 272 7.59 -29.18 11.44
C HIS A 272 7.75 -28.20 10.28
N LYS A 273 8.86 -27.47 10.25
CA LYS A 273 9.17 -26.55 9.15
C LYS A 273 9.59 -27.35 7.91
N GLY A 274 9.10 -26.95 6.74
CA GLY A 274 9.37 -27.60 5.48
C GLY A 274 9.06 -26.73 4.29
N GLU A 275 8.79 -27.33 3.14
CA GLU A 275 8.59 -26.65 1.86
C GLU A 275 7.13 -26.66 1.38
N TYR A 276 6.22 -27.37 2.07
CA TYR A 276 4.83 -27.44 1.64
C TYR A 276 4.01 -26.29 2.22
N PRO A 277 3.27 -25.56 1.38
CA PRO A 277 2.49 -24.40 1.83
C PRO A 277 1.29 -24.85 2.67
N LEU A 278 1.09 -24.16 3.78
CA LEU A 278 -0.06 -24.33 4.66
C LEU A 278 -0.97 -23.11 4.56
N TYR A 279 -2.25 -23.32 4.38
CA TYR A 279 -3.26 -22.28 4.22
C TYR A 279 -4.17 -22.17 5.44
N SER A 280 -4.67 -20.97 5.72
CA SER A 280 -5.57 -20.68 6.83
C SER A 280 -6.71 -19.77 6.39
N GLY A 281 -7.86 -19.82 7.06
CA GLY A 281 -9.00 -18.98 6.78
C GLY A 281 -8.78 -17.46 6.96
N ASN A 282 -7.67 -17.07 7.59
CA ASN A 282 -7.33 -15.65 7.83
C ASN A 282 -6.32 -15.08 6.84
N THR A 283 -5.91 -15.82 5.82
CA THR A 283 -4.88 -15.38 4.88
C THR A 283 -5.34 -15.54 3.45
N ALA A 284 -4.99 -14.57 2.61
CA ALA A 284 -5.19 -14.61 1.17
C ALA A 284 -4.01 -15.27 0.42
N GLY A 285 -3.19 -16.06 1.12
CA GLY A 285 -2.02 -16.75 0.62
C GLY A 285 -1.52 -17.77 1.64
N GLU A 286 -0.27 -18.18 1.49
CA GLU A 286 0.35 -19.14 2.39
C GLU A 286 0.49 -18.57 3.80
N PHE A 287 0.01 -19.33 4.78
CA PHE A 287 0.12 -18.98 6.19
C PHE A 287 1.47 -19.38 6.79
N ALA A 288 1.99 -20.54 6.34
CA ALA A 288 3.28 -21.09 6.78
C ALA A 288 3.76 -22.15 5.79
N TYR A 289 4.95 -22.71 6.02
CA TYR A 289 5.49 -23.85 5.29
C TYR A 289 5.84 -24.96 6.27
N ILE A 290 5.40 -26.21 5.95
CA ILE A 290 5.58 -27.39 6.81
C ILE A 290 6.20 -28.56 6.03
N ASP A 291 6.64 -29.60 6.76
CA ASP A 291 7.34 -30.77 6.23
C ASP A 291 6.43 -31.87 5.66
N SER A 292 5.12 -31.66 5.68
CA SER A 292 4.13 -32.62 5.19
C SER A 292 2.96 -31.92 4.50
N PHE A 293 2.17 -32.66 3.75
CA PHE A 293 0.99 -32.17 3.05
C PHE A 293 -0.20 -33.12 3.27
N ASP A 294 -1.42 -32.60 3.15
CA ASP A 294 -2.65 -33.41 3.23
C ASP A 294 -3.24 -33.70 1.84
N TYR A 295 -2.97 -32.86 0.82
CA TYR A 295 -3.56 -32.95 -0.52
C TYR A 295 -2.47 -32.85 -1.59
N GLU A 296 -2.42 -33.87 -2.49
CA GLU A 296 -1.47 -33.94 -3.60
C GLU A 296 -2.11 -33.51 -4.92
N GLN A 297 -3.40 -33.79 -5.08
CA GLN A 297 -4.17 -33.53 -6.30
C GLN A 297 -4.59 -32.07 -6.41
N PRO A 298 -4.83 -31.58 -7.64
CA PRO A 298 -5.46 -30.26 -7.81
C PRO A 298 -6.74 -30.17 -7.00
N CYS A 299 -6.88 -29.08 -6.25
CA CYS A 299 -8.05 -28.88 -5.40
C CYS A 299 -8.42 -27.38 -5.27
N ILE A 300 -9.61 -27.15 -4.78
CA ILE A 300 -10.10 -25.80 -4.46
C ILE A 300 -10.28 -25.73 -2.95
N SER A 301 -9.70 -24.74 -2.32
CA SER A 301 -9.97 -24.43 -0.92
C SER A 301 -10.79 -23.16 -0.78
N TRP A 302 -11.59 -23.08 0.28
CA TRP A 302 -12.28 -21.85 0.66
C TRP A 302 -12.17 -21.61 2.15
N ALA A 303 -12.09 -20.34 2.51
CA ALA A 303 -12.04 -19.92 3.90
C ALA A 303 -13.43 -20.01 4.54
N ILE A 304 -13.54 -20.70 5.67
CA ILE A 304 -14.79 -20.81 6.46
C ILE A 304 -14.83 -19.82 7.62
N ASP A 305 -13.68 -19.31 8.06
CA ASP A 305 -13.53 -18.33 9.14
C ASP A 305 -12.61 -17.18 8.64
N GLY A 306 -12.67 -16.03 9.28
CA GLY A 306 -11.83 -14.88 8.95
C GLY A 306 -12.21 -14.24 7.63
N LEU A 307 -11.49 -14.55 6.54
CA LEU A 307 -11.82 -14.16 5.16
C LEU A 307 -12.85 -15.12 4.56
N ALA A 308 -13.96 -15.36 5.25
CA ALA A 308 -14.98 -16.31 4.86
C ALA A 308 -15.44 -16.11 3.40
N GLY A 309 -15.48 -17.20 2.63
CA GLY A 309 -15.80 -17.17 1.20
C GLY A 309 -14.63 -16.88 0.27
N PHE A 310 -13.43 -16.58 0.78
CA PHE A 310 -12.24 -16.49 -0.07
C PHE A 310 -11.87 -17.86 -0.65
N ILE A 311 -11.75 -17.93 -1.97
CA ILE A 311 -11.53 -19.17 -2.72
C ILE A 311 -10.14 -19.15 -3.33
N MET A 312 -9.41 -20.26 -3.21
CA MET A 312 -8.11 -20.49 -3.86
C MET A 312 -8.12 -21.79 -4.66
N VAL A 313 -7.49 -21.75 -5.81
CA VAL A 313 -7.23 -22.93 -6.65
C VAL A 313 -5.79 -23.37 -6.42
N HIS A 314 -5.60 -24.64 -6.20
CA HIS A 314 -4.29 -25.28 -6.02
C HIS A 314 -4.07 -26.31 -7.12
N ASP A 315 -2.99 -26.16 -7.87
CA ASP A 315 -2.62 -27.03 -9.00
C ASP A 315 -2.02 -28.39 -8.56
N GLY A 316 -2.10 -28.70 -7.25
CA GLY A 316 -1.43 -29.84 -6.63
C GLY A 316 -0.05 -29.48 -6.07
N ILE A 317 0.67 -30.50 -5.58
CA ILE A 317 2.04 -30.30 -5.09
C ILE A 317 2.97 -30.15 -6.29
N LYS A 318 3.81 -29.14 -6.27
CA LYS A 318 4.94 -28.99 -7.18
C LYS A 318 6.24 -29.24 -6.46
#